data_25b8774580b2c61912edabc734955770
#
_entry.id   25b8774580b2c61912edabc734955770
#
_cell.length_a   1.000
_cell.length_b   1.000
_cell.length_c   1.000
_cell.angle_alpha   90.00
_cell.angle_beta   90.00
_cell.angle_gamma   90.00
#
_symmetry.space_group_name_H-M   'P 1'
#
loop_
_entity.id
_entity.type
_entity.pdbx_description
1 polymer ?
#
loop_
_entity_poly.entity_id
_entity_poly.type
_entity_poly.pdbx_seq_one_letter_code
_entity_poly.pdbx_strand_id
1 'polypeptide(L)'
;MQDTIVHTLEDLRASSGKIVITTHHKPDGDAMGSSLGLYHLLKNAGIDSQVITPTDYAEFLHWLPGNDTVMVYEADKPKSKELIDAAEYIFCLDFNALGRINEMGDYIQHSDAKIVMIDHHQDPQDFDHERFVEIGASSTCELIYKYAHKHLDASYMNKDMGECIYTGLI
;
A
#
# COMPACT_ATOMS: atom_id res chain seq x y z
N MET A 1 -14.31 -12.59 -4.72
CA MET A 1 -14.06 -11.35 -3.89
C MET A 1 -14.01 -11.72 -2.41
N GLN A 2 -12.93 -11.39 -1.76
CA GLN A 2 -12.83 -11.46 -0.30
C GLN A 2 -12.71 -10.02 0.21
N ASP A 3 -13.68 -9.61 1.01
CA ASP A 3 -13.72 -8.27 1.56
C ASP A 3 -14.05 -8.38 3.05
N THR A 4 -13.00 -8.32 3.88
CA THR A 4 -13.11 -8.38 5.33
C THR A 4 -12.73 -7.04 5.98
N ILE A 5 -12.70 -5.96 5.20
CA ILE A 5 -12.35 -4.63 5.70
C ILE A 5 -13.38 -4.18 6.74
N VAL A 6 -12.91 -3.83 7.93
CA VAL A 6 -13.74 -3.28 9.01
C VAL A 6 -13.29 -1.89 9.44
N HIS A 7 -12.04 -1.47 9.13
CA HIS A 7 -11.60 -0.12 9.44
C HIS A 7 -12.32 0.91 8.56
N THR A 8 -12.48 2.09 9.09
CA THR A 8 -13.11 3.23 8.42
C THR A 8 -12.07 4.33 8.16
N LEU A 9 -12.44 5.33 7.36
CA LEU A 9 -11.62 6.53 7.18
C LEU A 9 -11.30 7.20 8.52
N GLU A 10 -12.27 7.25 9.42
CA GLU A 10 -12.08 7.85 10.75
C GLU A 10 -11.09 7.04 11.61
N ASP A 11 -11.09 5.71 11.49
CA ASP A 11 -10.08 4.89 12.17
C ASP A 11 -8.68 5.23 11.68
N LEU A 12 -8.51 5.45 10.37
CA LEU A 12 -7.21 5.83 9.80
C LEU A 12 -6.80 7.24 10.26
N ARG A 13 -7.73 8.18 10.33
CA ARG A 13 -7.45 9.52 10.88
C ARG A 13 -7.00 9.46 12.34
N ALA A 14 -7.62 8.60 13.14
CA ALA A 14 -7.28 8.43 14.54
C ALA A 14 -5.90 7.81 14.75
N SER A 15 -5.30 7.19 13.72
CA SER A 15 -3.96 6.60 13.79
C SER A 15 -2.83 7.64 13.92
N SER A 16 -3.15 8.94 13.82
CA SER A 16 -2.18 10.04 13.89
C SER A 16 -1.04 9.92 12.87
N GLY A 17 -1.36 9.41 11.68
CA GLY A 17 -0.39 9.28 10.58
C GLY A 17 0.55 8.08 10.69
N LYS A 18 0.32 7.16 11.63
CA LYS A 18 1.14 5.95 11.78
C LYS A 18 0.70 4.86 10.82
N ILE A 19 0.83 5.14 9.53
CA ILE A 19 0.42 4.25 8.45
C ILE A 19 1.61 4.02 7.53
N VAL A 20 1.92 2.75 7.29
CA VAL A 20 2.91 2.30 6.32
C VAL A 20 2.20 1.63 5.16
N ILE A 21 2.64 1.94 3.94
CA ILE A 21 2.18 1.30 2.71
C ILE A 21 3.39 0.60 2.10
N THR A 22 3.27 -0.67 1.79
CA THR A 22 4.35 -1.41 1.14
C THR A 22 3.83 -2.27 -0.01
N THR A 23 4.74 -2.72 -0.85
CA THR A 23 4.48 -3.54 -2.02
C THR A 23 5.63 -4.55 -2.20
N HIS A 24 5.59 -5.37 -3.26
CA HIS A 24 6.58 -6.42 -3.47
C HIS A 24 7.97 -5.89 -3.87
N HIS A 25 9.00 -6.74 -3.78
CA HIS A 25 10.34 -6.39 -4.24
C HIS A 25 10.35 -6.15 -5.75
N LYS A 26 11.28 -5.30 -6.23
CA LYS A 26 11.35 -4.85 -7.62
C LYS A 26 9.99 -4.38 -8.13
N PRO A 27 9.42 -3.35 -7.49
CA PRO A 27 8.08 -2.89 -7.82
C PRO A 27 7.93 -2.51 -9.29
N ASP A 28 6.84 -2.95 -9.88
CA ASP A 28 6.44 -2.59 -11.25
C ASP A 28 5.43 -1.43 -11.25
N GLY A 29 4.81 -1.16 -12.40
CA GLY A 29 3.82 -0.09 -12.53
C GLY A 29 2.60 -0.28 -11.65
N ASP A 30 2.10 -1.50 -11.51
CA ASP A 30 0.95 -1.78 -10.64
C ASP A 30 1.32 -1.63 -9.16
N ALA A 31 2.48 -2.13 -8.75
CA ALA A 31 2.96 -2.00 -7.39
C ALA A 31 3.15 -0.54 -6.98
N MET A 32 3.83 0.25 -7.80
CA MET A 32 4.07 1.67 -7.50
C MET A 32 2.82 2.52 -7.70
N GLY A 33 2.03 2.24 -8.72
CA GLY A 33 0.79 2.95 -8.98
C GLY A 33 -0.23 2.78 -7.87
N SER A 34 -0.42 1.56 -7.38
CA SER A 34 -1.34 1.28 -6.27
C SER A 34 -0.84 1.90 -4.95
N SER A 35 0.46 1.79 -4.67
CA SER A 35 1.05 2.32 -3.43
C SER A 35 0.97 3.84 -3.37
N LEU A 36 1.39 4.52 -4.42
CA LEU A 36 1.32 5.99 -4.48
C LEU A 36 -0.12 6.48 -4.66
N GLY A 37 -0.97 5.71 -5.34
CA GLY A 37 -2.39 6.02 -5.43
C GLY A 37 -3.05 6.08 -4.05
N LEU A 38 -2.82 5.07 -3.23
CA LEU A 38 -3.33 5.07 -1.85
C LEU A 38 -2.70 6.21 -1.01
N TYR A 39 -1.40 6.43 -1.17
CA TYR A 39 -0.70 7.53 -0.51
C TYR A 39 -1.40 8.88 -0.78
N HIS A 40 -1.71 9.19 -2.04
CA HIS A 40 -2.37 10.44 -2.40
C HIS A 40 -3.79 10.53 -1.87
N LEU A 41 -4.54 9.43 -1.92
CA LEU A 41 -5.90 9.40 -1.37
C LEU A 41 -5.89 9.75 0.13
N LEU A 42 -5.01 9.12 0.88
CA LEU A 42 -4.88 9.36 2.32
C LEU A 42 -4.41 10.80 2.60
N LYS A 43 -3.41 11.28 1.86
CA LYS A 43 -2.89 12.64 1.99
C LYS A 43 -4.00 13.67 1.77
N ASN A 44 -4.81 13.49 0.73
CA ASN A 44 -5.92 14.41 0.44
C ASN A 44 -7.00 14.38 1.52
N ALA A 45 -7.15 13.25 2.21
CA ALA A 45 -8.06 13.12 3.34
C ALA A 45 -7.45 13.63 4.66
N GLY A 46 -6.25 14.23 4.61
CA GLY A 46 -5.56 14.76 5.79
C GLY A 46 -4.82 13.70 6.61
N ILE A 47 -4.52 12.55 6.02
CA ILE A 47 -3.88 11.42 6.69
C ILE A 47 -2.47 11.22 6.13
N ASP A 48 -1.45 11.35 6.98
CA ASP A 48 -0.09 11.08 6.59
C ASP A 48 0.17 9.57 6.52
N SER A 49 0.93 9.15 5.53
CA SER A 49 1.38 7.77 5.37
C SER A 49 2.77 7.75 4.76
N GLN A 50 3.48 6.63 4.92
CA GLN A 50 4.79 6.43 4.35
C GLN A 50 4.81 5.19 3.47
N VAL A 51 5.14 5.37 2.21
CA VAL A 51 5.40 4.25 1.30
C VAL A 51 6.84 3.78 1.52
N ILE A 52 6.99 2.48 1.79
CA ILE A 52 8.28 1.83 1.93
C ILE A 52 8.33 0.66 0.95
N THR A 53 9.25 0.71 -0.01
CA THR A 53 9.47 -0.40 -0.94
C THR A 53 10.62 -1.27 -0.44
N PRO A 54 10.57 -2.62 -0.64
CA PRO A 54 11.67 -3.48 -0.21
C PRO A 54 12.98 -3.17 -0.94
N THR A 55 12.89 -2.86 -2.23
CA THR A 55 14.02 -2.57 -3.12
C THR A 55 13.74 -1.31 -3.92
N ASP A 56 14.78 -0.80 -4.59
CA ASP A 56 14.61 0.23 -5.60
C ASP A 56 13.83 -0.33 -6.81
N TYR A 57 13.41 0.55 -7.70
CA TYR A 57 12.56 0.23 -8.84
C TYR A 57 13.02 1.01 -10.08
N ALA A 58 12.46 0.63 -11.24
CA ALA A 58 12.89 1.16 -12.53
C ALA A 58 12.75 2.70 -12.62
N GLU A 59 13.74 3.33 -13.22
CA GLU A 59 13.81 4.78 -13.33
C GLU A 59 12.58 5.37 -14.04
N PHE A 60 12.00 4.65 -15.00
CA PHE A 60 10.82 5.13 -15.71
C PHE A 60 9.58 5.29 -14.82
N LEU A 61 9.61 4.81 -13.59
CA LEU A 61 8.54 5.01 -12.61
C LEU A 61 8.79 6.23 -11.70
N HIS A 62 9.97 6.84 -11.77
CA HIS A 62 10.34 7.96 -10.90
C HIS A 62 9.59 9.27 -11.22
N TRP A 63 8.87 9.34 -12.34
CA TRP A 63 8.03 10.50 -12.66
C TRP A 63 6.69 10.51 -11.89
N LEU A 64 6.32 9.40 -11.27
CA LEU A 64 5.04 9.31 -10.56
C LEU A 64 4.96 10.36 -9.45
N PRO A 65 3.80 11.05 -9.33
CA PRO A 65 3.60 11.99 -8.23
C PRO A 65 3.82 11.32 -6.87
N GLY A 66 4.62 11.95 -6.01
CA GLY A 66 4.94 11.39 -4.68
C GLY A 66 6.15 10.46 -4.66
N ASN A 67 6.76 10.16 -5.81
CA ASN A 67 7.95 9.31 -5.86
C ASN A 67 9.08 9.79 -4.92
N ASP A 68 9.25 11.09 -4.79
CA ASP A 68 10.27 11.69 -3.92
C ASP A 68 10.06 11.42 -2.43
N THR A 69 8.88 10.99 -2.02
CA THR A 69 8.56 10.64 -0.63
C THR A 69 8.77 9.16 -0.33
N VAL A 70 8.98 8.33 -1.33
CA VAL A 70 9.13 6.88 -1.16
C VAL A 70 10.44 6.56 -0.46
N MET A 71 10.37 5.70 0.56
CA MET A 71 11.54 5.17 1.24
C MET A 71 11.85 3.77 0.71
N VAL A 72 13.12 3.52 0.40
CA VAL A 72 13.58 2.19 -0.01
C VAL A 72 14.21 1.50 1.18
N TYR A 73 13.65 0.36 1.60
CA TYR A 73 14.10 -0.36 2.79
C TYR A 73 15.59 -0.70 2.74
N GLU A 74 16.08 -1.20 1.61
CA GLU A 74 17.51 -1.54 1.45
C GLU A 74 18.43 -0.33 1.59
N ALA A 75 17.95 0.87 1.29
CA ALA A 75 18.75 2.08 1.38
C ALA A 75 18.83 2.67 2.78
N ASP A 76 17.81 2.41 3.62
CA ASP A 76 17.77 2.90 5.00
C ASP A 76 16.98 1.94 5.89
N LYS A 77 17.61 0.81 6.22
CA LYS A 77 16.99 -0.21 7.04
C LYS A 77 16.62 0.27 8.46
N PRO A 78 17.50 0.99 9.18
CA PRO A 78 17.16 1.44 10.53
C PRO A 78 15.91 2.31 10.58
N LYS A 79 15.80 3.28 9.65
CA LYS A 79 14.64 4.18 9.60
C LYS A 79 13.38 3.46 9.19
N SER A 80 13.49 2.55 8.21
CA SER A 80 12.36 1.74 7.76
C SER A 80 11.81 0.86 8.88
N LYS A 81 12.69 0.22 9.65
CA LYS A 81 12.30 -0.60 10.80
C LYS A 81 11.61 0.22 11.88
N GLU A 82 12.12 1.41 12.17
CA GLU A 82 11.51 2.33 13.14
C GLU A 82 10.08 2.67 12.74
N LEU A 83 9.85 2.97 11.47
CA LEU A 83 8.53 3.31 10.97
C LEU A 83 7.57 2.12 10.99
N ILE A 84 8.04 0.93 10.66
CA ILE A 84 7.25 -0.29 10.72
C ILE A 84 6.86 -0.60 12.18
N ASP A 85 7.80 -0.48 13.10
CA ASP A 85 7.54 -0.74 14.53
C ASP A 85 6.53 0.25 15.12
N ALA A 86 6.52 1.49 14.64
CA ALA A 86 5.61 2.54 15.11
C ALA A 86 4.24 2.49 14.42
N ALA A 87 4.06 1.70 13.37
CA ALA A 87 2.84 1.69 12.56
C ALA A 87 1.65 1.15 13.33
N GLU A 88 0.50 1.78 13.16
CA GLU A 88 -0.80 1.26 13.61
C GLU A 88 -1.49 0.45 12.50
N TYR A 89 -1.24 0.83 11.24
CA TYR A 89 -1.71 0.11 10.05
C TYR A 89 -0.57 -0.09 9.08
N ILE A 90 -0.49 -1.29 8.48
CA ILE A 90 0.40 -1.58 7.37
C ILE A 90 -0.45 -2.11 6.21
N PHE A 91 -0.48 -1.34 5.12
CA PHE A 91 -1.14 -1.76 3.88
C PHE A 91 -0.15 -2.52 3.03
N CYS A 92 -0.50 -3.77 2.71
CA CYS A 92 0.29 -4.66 1.87
C CYS A 92 -0.39 -4.76 0.50
N LEU A 93 0.20 -4.12 -0.50
CA LEU A 93 -0.40 -3.94 -1.81
C LEU A 93 0.33 -4.75 -2.88
N ASP A 94 -0.43 -5.44 -3.71
CA ASP A 94 0.06 -6.13 -4.90
C ASP A 94 1.00 -7.30 -4.60
N PHE A 95 0.83 -7.95 -3.45
CA PHE A 95 1.48 -9.23 -3.16
C PHE A 95 0.61 -10.08 -2.23
N ASN A 96 0.78 -11.40 -2.33
CA ASN A 96 -0.04 -12.40 -1.64
C ASN A 96 0.74 -13.23 -0.61
N ALA A 97 2.03 -12.99 -0.46
CA ALA A 97 2.90 -13.77 0.41
C ALA A 97 4.05 -12.92 0.95
N LEU A 98 4.41 -13.10 2.20
CA LEU A 98 5.47 -12.31 2.85
C LEU A 98 6.84 -12.51 2.20
N GLY A 99 7.08 -13.64 1.53
CA GLY A 99 8.32 -13.84 0.76
C GLY A 99 8.51 -12.85 -0.38
N ARG A 100 7.45 -12.18 -0.83
CA ARG A 100 7.54 -11.18 -1.90
C ARG A 100 8.14 -9.84 -1.46
N ILE A 101 8.32 -9.64 -0.16
CA ILE A 101 8.90 -8.41 0.40
C ILE A 101 10.23 -8.65 1.12
N ASN A 102 10.88 -9.75 0.83
CA ASN A 102 12.20 -10.11 1.34
C ASN A 102 12.26 -10.04 2.88
N GLU A 103 13.32 -9.49 3.42
CA GLU A 103 13.55 -9.34 4.85
C GLU A 103 12.46 -8.55 5.58
N MET A 104 11.80 -7.61 4.89
CA MET A 104 10.69 -6.85 5.49
C MET A 104 9.55 -7.74 5.98
N GLY A 105 9.37 -8.93 5.37
CA GLY A 105 8.32 -9.86 5.74
C GLY A 105 8.37 -10.27 7.21
N ASP A 106 9.56 -10.51 7.74
CA ASP A 106 9.73 -10.89 9.14
C ASP A 106 9.35 -9.73 10.08
N TYR A 107 9.73 -8.51 9.74
CA TYR A 107 9.40 -7.34 10.54
C TYR A 107 7.91 -7.05 10.55
N ILE A 108 7.26 -7.16 9.40
CA ILE A 108 5.82 -6.95 9.27
C ILE A 108 5.05 -8.03 10.02
N GLN A 109 5.46 -9.28 9.88
CA GLN A 109 4.81 -10.41 10.56
C GLN A 109 4.83 -10.27 12.08
N HIS A 110 5.91 -9.72 12.65
CA HIS A 110 6.07 -9.55 14.09
C HIS A 110 5.62 -8.17 14.59
N SER A 111 5.13 -7.31 13.69
CA SER A 111 4.61 -5.99 14.06
C SER A 111 3.29 -6.10 14.82
N ASP A 112 3.03 -5.15 15.72
CA ASP A 112 1.74 -5.00 16.39
C ASP A 112 0.71 -4.27 15.52
N ALA A 113 1.08 -3.81 14.33
CA ALA A 113 0.19 -3.11 13.43
C ALA A 113 -0.94 -4.00 12.91
N LYS A 114 -2.07 -3.38 12.59
CA LYS A 114 -3.13 -4.05 11.84
C LYS A 114 -2.69 -4.13 10.37
N ILE A 115 -2.56 -5.33 9.84
CA ILE A 115 -2.12 -5.59 8.48
C ILE A 115 -3.33 -5.70 7.57
N VAL A 116 -3.35 -4.88 6.51
CA VAL A 116 -4.41 -4.85 5.50
C VAL A 116 -3.82 -5.30 4.16
N MET A 117 -4.34 -6.37 3.59
CA MET A 117 -3.94 -6.87 2.27
C MET A 117 -4.92 -6.35 1.21
N ILE A 118 -4.39 -5.73 0.15
CA ILE A 118 -5.17 -5.40 -1.06
C ILE A 118 -4.41 -5.97 -2.25
N ASP A 119 -4.99 -6.99 -2.91
CA ASP A 119 -4.25 -7.77 -3.90
C ASP A 119 -5.20 -8.51 -4.86
N HIS A 120 -4.70 -8.84 -6.05
CA HIS A 120 -5.45 -9.58 -7.06
C HIS A 120 -4.83 -10.94 -7.43
N HIS A 121 -3.72 -11.32 -6.78
CA HIS A 121 -3.06 -12.60 -7.05
C HIS A 121 -3.81 -13.79 -6.46
N GLN A 122 -3.61 -14.98 -7.03
CA GLN A 122 -4.21 -16.21 -6.55
C GLN A 122 -3.52 -16.71 -5.27
N ASP A 123 -4.24 -17.52 -4.50
CA ASP A 123 -3.73 -18.24 -3.34
C ASP A 123 -3.03 -17.35 -2.30
N PRO A 124 -3.72 -16.31 -1.75
CA PRO A 124 -3.12 -15.46 -0.74
C PRO A 124 -2.82 -16.22 0.55
N GLN A 125 -1.66 -15.96 1.14
CA GLN A 125 -1.30 -16.44 2.48
C GLN A 125 -2.11 -15.72 3.56
N ASP A 126 -2.20 -16.33 4.74
CA ASP A 126 -2.95 -15.78 5.88
C ASP A 126 -2.01 -15.04 6.84
N PHE A 127 -1.51 -13.86 6.42
CA PHE A 127 -0.69 -13.01 7.27
C PHE A 127 -1.37 -11.69 7.66
N ASP A 128 -2.53 -11.41 7.08
CA ASP A 128 -3.28 -10.17 7.25
C ASP A 128 -4.38 -10.30 8.31
N HIS A 129 -4.82 -9.15 8.80
CA HIS A 129 -5.97 -9.02 9.70
C HIS A 129 -7.24 -8.67 8.92
N GLU A 130 -7.11 -7.88 7.88
CA GLU A 130 -8.19 -7.48 6.98
C GLU A 130 -7.71 -7.61 5.56
N ARG A 131 -8.64 -7.92 4.63
CA ARG A 131 -8.28 -8.03 3.22
C ARG A 131 -9.36 -7.51 2.29
N PHE A 132 -8.91 -6.99 1.18
CA PHE A 132 -9.73 -6.64 0.02
C PHE A 132 -9.07 -7.29 -1.20
N VAL A 133 -9.48 -8.51 -1.51
CA VAL A 133 -8.85 -9.37 -2.52
C VAL A 133 -9.87 -9.76 -3.57
N GLU A 134 -9.53 -9.52 -4.84
CA GLU A 134 -10.35 -9.92 -5.98
C GLU A 134 -9.45 -10.48 -7.08
N ILE A 135 -9.46 -11.81 -7.21
CA ILE A 135 -8.61 -12.52 -8.19
C ILE A 135 -8.96 -12.12 -9.63
N GLY A 136 -10.23 -11.80 -9.89
CA GLY A 136 -10.69 -11.38 -11.22
C GLY A 136 -10.35 -9.93 -11.59
N ALA A 137 -9.79 -9.14 -10.68
CA ALA A 137 -9.40 -7.77 -10.98
C ALA A 137 -8.20 -7.73 -11.93
N SER A 138 -8.14 -6.74 -12.80
CA SER A 138 -7.04 -6.58 -13.75
C SER A 138 -5.73 -6.18 -13.08
N SER A 139 -5.80 -5.51 -11.94
CA SER A 139 -4.65 -4.96 -11.23
C SER A 139 -5.01 -4.58 -9.80
N THR A 140 -4.01 -4.40 -8.95
CA THR A 140 -4.21 -3.83 -7.61
C THR A 140 -4.62 -2.35 -7.69
N CYS A 141 -4.19 -1.64 -8.73
CA CYS A 141 -4.65 -0.27 -8.98
C CYS A 141 -6.17 -0.18 -9.14
N GLU A 142 -6.78 -1.13 -9.86
CA GLU A 142 -8.24 -1.24 -9.93
C GLU A 142 -8.85 -1.40 -8.54
N LEU A 143 -8.24 -2.22 -7.70
CA LEU A 143 -8.74 -2.46 -6.35
C LEU A 143 -8.61 -1.24 -5.44
N ILE A 144 -7.56 -0.45 -5.58
CA ILE A 144 -7.42 0.82 -4.84
C ILE A 144 -8.55 1.79 -5.22
N TYR A 145 -8.88 1.87 -6.50
CA TYR A 145 -10.02 2.66 -6.94
C TYR A 145 -11.34 2.19 -6.30
N LYS A 146 -11.58 0.88 -6.33
CA LYS A 146 -12.77 0.28 -5.71
C LYS A 146 -12.79 0.48 -4.19
N TYR A 147 -11.65 0.33 -3.53
CA TYR A 147 -11.49 0.52 -2.10
C TYR A 147 -11.81 1.96 -1.69
N ALA A 148 -11.36 2.94 -2.49
CA ALA A 148 -11.68 4.35 -2.25
C ALA A 148 -13.19 4.59 -2.24
N HIS A 149 -13.91 4.00 -3.20
CA HIS A 149 -15.36 4.16 -3.30
C HIS A 149 -16.13 3.39 -2.23
N LYS A 150 -15.69 2.19 -1.90
CA LYS A 150 -16.45 1.31 -1.01
C LYS A 150 -16.16 1.54 0.47
N HIS A 151 -14.90 1.79 0.81
CA HIS A 151 -14.44 1.78 2.21
C HIS A 151 -13.93 3.11 2.73
N LEU A 152 -13.57 4.03 1.84
CA LEU A 152 -13.10 5.34 2.25
C LEU A 152 -14.05 6.43 1.74
N ASP A 153 -13.50 7.43 1.06
CA ASP A 153 -14.28 8.51 0.47
C ASP A 153 -13.66 8.92 -0.87
N ALA A 154 -14.34 8.56 -1.95
CA ALA A 154 -13.85 8.81 -3.31
C ALA A 154 -13.75 10.31 -3.66
N SER A 155 -14.39 11.19 -2.89
CA SER A 155 -14.27 12.63 -3.11
C SER A 155 -12.87 13.17 -2.88
N TYR A 156 -12.00 12.41 -2.18
CA TYR A 156 -10.61 12.76 -1.99
C TYR A 156 -9.69 12.34 -3.13
N MET A 157 -10.21 11.67 -4.15
CA MET A 157 -9.41 11.35 -5.35
C MET A 157 -9.10 12.65 -6.11
N ASN A 158 -7.88 12.73 -6.62
CA ASN A 158 -7.42 13.88 -7.38
C ASN A 158 -6.56 13.44 -8.58
N LYS A 159 -6.02 14.42 -9.32
CA LYS A 159 -5.19 14.16 -10.50
C LYS A 159 -3.97 13.30 -10.18
N ASP A 160 -3.26 13.59 -9.09
CA ASP A 160 -2.05 12.85 -8.72
C ASP A 160 -2.36 11.37 -8.49
N MET A 161 -3.43 11.08 -7.76
CA MET A 161 -3.90 9.71 -7.59
C MET A 161 -4.27 9.08 -8.93
N GLY A 162 -4.97 9.82 -9.78
CA GLY A 162 -5.37 9.35 -11.10
C GLY A 162 -4.20 8.95 -11.98
N GLU A 163 -3.12 9.74 -11.99
CA GLU A 163 -1.91 9.43 -12.74
C GLU A 163 -1.25 8.13 -12.22
N CYS A 164 -1.21 7.95 -10.91
CA CYS A 164 -0.67 6.73 -10.30
C CYS A 164 -1.51 5.49 -10.65
N ILE A 165 -2.82 5.57 -10.49
CA ILE A 165 -3.74 4.47 -10.77
C ILE A 165 -3.69 4.10 -12.27
N TYR A 166 -3.72 5.09 -13.15
CA TYR A 166 -3.65 4.85 -14.60
C TYR A 166 -2.38 4.13 -15.00
N THR A 167 -1.25 4.48 -14.39
CA THR A 167 0.04 3.83 -14.68
C THR A 167 0.00 2.32 -14.42
N GLY A 168 -0.66 1.90 -13.38
CA GLY A 168 -0.80 0.48 -13.05
C GLY A 168 -1.86 -0.25 -13.86
N LEU A 169 -2.75 0.48 -14.55
CA LEU A 169 -3.77 -0.15 -15.41
C LEU A 169 -3.26 -0.45 -16.81
N ILE A 170 -2.20 0.21 -17.24
CA ILE A 170 -1.64 0.01 -18.59
C ILE A 170 -0.43 -0.91 -18.55
#